data_97636a38ff64e2b6ab45d0510fc376b7
#
_entry.id   97636a38ff64e2b6ab45d0510fc376b7
#
_cell.length_a   1.000
_cell.length_b   1.000
_cell.length_c   1.000
_cell.angle_alpha   90.00
_cell.angle_beta   90.00
_cell.angle_gamma   90.00
#
_symmetry.space_group_name_H-M   'P 1'
#
loop_
_entity.id
_entity.type
_entity.pdbx_description
1 polymer ?
#
loop_
_entity_poly.entity_id
_entity_poly.type
_entity_poly.pdbx_seq_one_letter_code
_entity_poly.pdbx_strand_id
1 'polypeptide(L)'
;MTRLCAAGVQLREQIDDDYPDRDRKSDGWIADARHLAKGSSDHIPVDGIVRAIDIDADLSAHKEEAYALVEKIRKCAKKGDKRIKYIIYDGKIMSPILGWKRRAYKGANPHRSHFHISFTTLGDKDGSFFNLEGDNNERPKKDVRELGQDIPSNSPSDLSSSRLGRRCDCERSSSVSLA
;
A
#
# COMPACT_ATOMS: atom_id res chain seq x y z
N MET A 1 20.57 1.99 3.54
CA MET A 1 19.17 1.82 3.98
C MET A 1 18.43 1.04 2.92
N THR A 2 17.74 -0.05 3.28
CA THR A 2 16.97 -0.85 2.33
C THR A 2 15.57 -0.24 2.14
N ARG A 3 15.08 -0.18 0.90
CA ARG A 3 13.75 0.33 0.57
C ARG A 3 13.07 -0.53 -0.49
N LEU A 4 11.74 -0.49 -0.52
CA LEU A 4 10.95 -1.02 -1.63
C LEU A 4 11.08 -0.10 -2.85
N CYS A 5 11.06 -0.65 -4.06
CA CYS A 5 11.01 0.14 -5.30
C CYS A 5 9.74 1.00 -5.36
N ALA A 6 9.80 2.14 -6.06
CA ALA A 6 8.70 3.09 -6.13
C ALA A 6 7.42 2.47 -6.71
N ALA A 7 7.55 1.64 -7.74
CA ALA A 7 6.42 0.89 -8.30
C ALA A 7 5.75 -0.05 -7.29
N GLY A 8 6.54 -0.71 -6.42
CA GLY A 8 6.01 -1.58 -5.38
C GLY A 8 5.25 -0.82 -4.30
N VAL A 9 5.76 0.34 -3.89
CA VAL A 9 5.06 1.26 -2.97
C VAL A 9 3.73 1.67 -3.58
N GLN A 10 3.75 2.22 -4.80
CA GLN A 10 2.56 2.72 -5.49
C GLN A 10 1.49 1.65 -5.68
N LEU A 11 1.88 0.43 -6.13
CA LEU A 11 0.91 -0.64 -6.35
C LEU A 11 0.26 -1.08 -5.03
N ARG A 12 1.04 -1.16 -3.94
CA ARG A 12 0.50 -1.51 -2.62
C ARG A 12 -0.48 -0.46 -2.13
N GLU A 13 -0.15 0.82 -2.25
CA GLU A 13 -1.04 1.92 -1.87
C GLU A 13 -2.36 1.88 -2.64
N GLN A 14 -2.33 1.63 -3.97
CA GLN A 14 -3.55 1.47 -4.76
C GLN A 14 -4.41 0.29 -4.29
N ILE A 15 -3.78 -0.84 -3.94
CA ILE A 15 -4.50 -2.00 -3.43
C ILE A 15 -5.08 -1.71 -2.04
N ASP A 16 -4.36 -1.00 -1.18
CA ASP A 16 -4.84 -0.60 0.15
C ASP A 16 -6.01 0.39 0.06
N ASP A 17 -5.99 1.29 -0.93
CA ASP A 17 -7.09 2.23 -1.20
C ASP A 17 -8.34 1.51 -1.73
N ASP A 18 -8.17 0.50 -2.59
CA ASP A 18 -9.28 -0.27 -3.18
C ASP A 18 -9.87 -1.29 -2.19
N TYR A 19 -9.05 -1.81 -1.27
CA TYR A 19 -9.39 -2.82 -0.28
C TYR A 19 -8.91 -2.42 1.13
N PRO A 20 -9.49 -1.39 1.75
CA PRO A 20 -8.98 -0.84 3.02
C PRO A 20 -9.06 -1.84 4.18
N ASP A 21 -10.04 -2.72 4.18
CA ASP A 21 -10.31 -3.70 5.24
C ASP A 21 -9.69 -5.08 4.99
N ARG A 22 -8.84 -5.22 3.94
CA ARG A 22 -8.21 -6.52 3.60
C ARG A 22 -7.30 -7.05 4.70
N ASP A 23 -7.13 -8.36 4.79
CA ASP A 23 -6.08 -8.97 5.62
C ASP A 23 -4.69 -8.61 5.08
N ARG A 24 -3.72 -8.52 5.97
CA ARG A 24 -2.33 -8.18 5.65
C ARG A 24 -1.33 -9.14 6.28
N LYS A 25 -1.82 -10.29 6.80
CA LYS A 25 -0.96 -11.28 7.51
C LYS A 25 0.13 -11.86 6.63
N SER A 26 -0.18 -12.06 5.35
CA SER A 26 0.76 -12.59 4.37
C SER A 26 1.45 -11.51 3.54
N ASP A 27 1.27 -10.23 3.88
CA ASP A 27 1.98 -9.13 3.23
C ASP A 27 3.46 -9.17 3.56
N GLY A 28 4.29 -8.86 2.56
CA GLY A 28 5.73 -8.81 2.74
C GLY A 28 6.46 -8.17 1.56
N TRP A 29 7.66 -7.67 1.82
CA TRP A 29 8.54 -7.18 0.76
C TRP A 29 10.03 -7.42 1.07
N ILE A 30 10.37 -7.78 2.32
CA ILE A 30 11.76 -8.06 2.71
C ILE A 30 12.00 -9.57 2.71
N ALA A 31 13.16 -9.99 2.21
CA ALA A 31 13.58 -11.38 2.22
C ALA A 31 13.68 -11.92 3.66
N ASP A 32 13.04 -13.05 3.92
CA ASP A 32 13.25 -13.83 5.13
C ASP A 32 14.50 -14.73 5.02
N ALA A 33 14.84 -15.45 6.10
CA ALA A 33 16.00 -16.34 6.14
C ALA A 33 15.94 -17.42 5.03
N ARG A 34 14.76 -17.87 4.62
CA ARG A 34 14.58 -18.88 3.55
C ARG A 34 14.90 -18.31 2.18
N HIS A 35 14.51 -17.06 1.91
CA HIS A 35 14.86 -16.36 0.68
C HIS A 35 16.37 -16.13 0.59
N LEU A 36 16.98 -15.69 1.69
CA LEU A 36 18.43 -15.49 1.77
C LEU A 36 19.21 -16.78 1.55
N ALA A 37 18.78 -17.89 2.15
CA ALA A 37 19.41 -19.21 1.98
C ALA A 37 19.36 -19.71 0.52
N LYS A 38 18.31 -19.39 -0.25
CA LYS A 38 18.20 -19.75 -1.67
C LYS A 38 19.04 -18.87 -2.58
N GLY A 39 19.44 -17.69 -2.15
CA GLY A 39 20.24 -16.74 -2.92
C GLY A 39 19.59 -16.18 -4.20
N SER A 40 18.31 -16.49 -4.44
CA SER A 40 17.61 -16.09 -5.67
C SER A 40 16.15 -15.74 -5.36
N SER A 41 15.92 -14.47 -4.98
CA SER A 41 14.57 -13.93 -4.77
C SER A 41 14.60 -12.44 -5.02
N ASP A 42 13.56 -11.89 -5.68
CA ASP A 42 13.44 -10.45 -5.88
C ASP A 42 13.09 -9.70 -4.58
N HIS A 43 12.84 -10.42 -3.45
CA HIS A 43 12.79 -9.85 -2.09
C HIS A 43 14.18 -9.55 -1.52
N ILE A 44 15.25 -10.09 -2.12
CA ILE A 44 16.63 -9.77 -1.72
C ILE A 44 16.99 -8.40 -2.30
N PRO A 45 17.43 -7.43 -1.48
CA PRO A 45 17.76 -6.11 -2.00
C PRO A 45 19.00 -6.17 -2.92
N VAL A 46 18.89 -5.49 -4.05
CA VAL A 46 20.02 -5.21 -4.94
C VAL A 46 20.23 -3.70 -4.91
N ASP A 47 21.43 -3.25 -4.57
CA ASP A 47 21.75 -1.82 -4.38
C ASP A 47 20.83 -1.12 -3.38
N GLY A 48 20.41 -1.85 -2.33
CA GLY A 48 19.49 -1.34 -1.31
C GLY A 48 18.03 -1.25 -1.76
N ILE A 49 17.66 -1.76 -2.94
CA ILE A 49 16.30 -1.73 -3.48
C ILE A 49 15.73 -3.14 -3.57
N VAL A 50 14.58 -3.35 -2.97
CA VAL A 50 13.78 -4.58 -3.09
C VAL A 50 12.76 -4.40 -4.20
N ARG A 51 12.68 -5.39 -5.11
CA ARG A 51 11.82 -5.33 -6.30
C ARG A 51 10.75 -6.42 -6.28
N ALA A 52 10.20 -6.69 -5.10
CA ALA A 52 9.10 -7.65 -4.93
C ALA A 52 8.18 -7.24 -3.79
N ILE A 53 6.90 -7.57 -3.92
CA ILE A 53 5.89 -7.49 -2.86
C ILE A 53 5.08 -8.77 -2.84
N ASP A 54 4.70 -9.20 -1.65
CA ASP A 54 3.66 -10.18 -1.40
C ASP A 54 2.46 -9.43 -0.84
N ILE A 55 1.27 -9.70 -1.37
CA ILE A 55 0.00 -9.14 -0.94
C ILE A 55 -0.93 -10.27 -0.54
N ASP A 56 -1.50 -10.21 0.65
CA ASP A 56 -2.46 -11.19 1.13
C ASP A 56 -3.61 -11.38 0.15
N ALA A 57 -4.01 -12.62 -0.07
CA ALA A 57 -5.08 -12.95 -1.00
C ALA A 57 -6.48 -12.78 -0.38
N ASP A 58 -6.57 -12.56 0.93
CA ASP A 58 -7.82 -12.26 1.62
C ASP A 58 -8.10 -10.75 1.54
N LEU A 59 -8.64 -10.34 0.38
CA LEU A 59 -8.95 -8.94 0.08
C LEU A 59 -10.31 -8.53 0.64
N SER A 60 -11.25 -9.48 0.76
CA SER A 60 -12.60 -9.28 1.26
C SER A 60 -13.25 -10.63 1.58
N ALA A 61 -14.54 -10.63 1.91
CA ALA A 61 -15.32 -11.86 2.10
C ALA A 61 -15.38 -12.77 0.86
N HIS A 62 -14.93 -12.30 -0.32
CA HIS A 62 -15.04 -13.02 -1.60
C HIS A 62 -13.66 -13.38 -2.15
N LYS A 63 -13.32 -14.67 -2.15
CA LYS A 63 -12.02 -15.17 -2.64
C LYS A 63 -11.75 -14.88 -4.12
N GLU A 64 -12.77 -14.68 -4.92
CA GLU A 64 -12.68 -14.37 -6.33
C GLU A 64 -12.02 -13.01 -6.60
N GLU A 65 -12.05 -12.11 -5.63
CA GLU A 65 -11.48 -10.76 -5.78
C GLU A 65 -9.96 -10.78 -5.95
N ALA A 66 -9.25 -11.67 -5.26
CA ALA A 66 -7.81 -11.84 -5.47
C ALA A 66 -7.49 -12.27 -6.91
N TYR A 67 -8.27 -13.18 -7.47
CA TYR A 67 -8.11 -13.58 -8.88
C TYR A 67 -8.42 -12.43 -9.84
N ALA A 68 -9.48 -11.65 -9.55
CA ALA A 68 -9.86 -10.49 -10.35
C ALA A 68 -8.78 -9.40 -10.31
N LEU A 69 -8.23 -9.09 -9.15
CA LEU A 69 -7.15 -8.13 -8.98
C LEU A 69 -5.86 -8.58 -9.69
N VAL A 70 -5.43 -9.83 -9.49
CA VAL A 70 -4.28 -10.41 -10.19
C VAL A 70 -4.47 -10.34 -11.72
N GLU A 71 -5.69 -10.56 -12.20
CA GLU A 71 -5.99 -10.45 -13.64
C GLU A 71 -5.91 -9.00 -14.13
N LYS A 72 -6.38 -8.02 -13.36
CA LYS A 72 -6.22 -6.59 -13.66
C LYS A 72 -4.74 -6.21 -13.76
N ILE A 73 -3.92 -6.59 -12.77
CA ILE A 73 -2.47 -6.35 -12.77
C ILE A 73 -1.79 -7.01 -13.98
N ARG A 74 -2.15 -8.26 -14.28
CA ARG A 74 -1.65 -8.99 -15.46
C ARG A 74 -2.00 -8.28 -16.76
N LYS A 75 -3.24 -7.78 -16.90
CA LYS A 75 -3.69 -7.04 -18.09
C LYS A 75 -2.94 -5.72 -18.23
N CYS A 76 -2.72 -4.99 -17.13
CA CYS A 76 -1.92 -3.77 -17.11
C CYS A 76 -0.50 -4.04 -17.62
N ALA A 77 0.17 -5.06 -17.11
CA ALA A 77 1.48 -5.47 -17.57
C ALA A 77 1.49 -5.90 -19.04
N LYS A 78 0.47 -6.68 -19.49
CA LYS A 78 0.33 -7.13 -20.88
C LYS A 78 0.09 -5.97 -21.84
N LYS A 79 -0.59 -4.91 -21.41
CA LYS A 79 -0.83 -3.69 -22.21
C LYS A 79 0.41 -2.81 -22.35
N GLY A 80 1.50 -3.09 -21.64
CA GLY A 80 2.77 -2.43 -21.83
C GLY A 80 3.40 -1.81 -20.59
N ASP A 81 2.83 -1.99 -19.41
CA ASP A 81 3.51 -1.57 -18.19
C ASP A 81 4.74 -2.45 -17.93
N LYS A 82 5.90 -1.92 -18.27
CA LYS A 82 7.18 -2.62 -18.18
C LYS A 82 7.78 -2.64 -16.78
N ARG A 83 7.14 -1.99 -15.79
CA ARG A 83 7.60 -2.00 -14.39
C ARG A 83 7.37 -3.36 -13.75
N ILE A 84 6.34 -4.12 -14.19
CA ILE A 84 6.04 -5.45 -13.68
C ILE A 84 6.88 -6.49 -14.43
N LYS A 85 7.63 -7.31 -13.66
CA LYS A 85 8.51 -8.37 -14.16
C LYS A 85 7.79 -9.70 -14.32
N TYR A 86 7.09 -10.13 -13.27
CA TYR A 86 6.20 -11.30 -13.27
C TYR A 86 5.25 -11.28 -12.05
N ILE A 87 4.22 -12.11 -12.11
CA ILE A 87 3.25 -12.32 -11.05
C ILE A 87 3.15 -13.82 -10.79
N ILE A 88 3.09 -14.22 -9.51
CA ILE A 88 2.82 -15.61 -9.10
C ILE A 88 1.61 -15.62 -8.19
N TYR A 89 0.62 -16.47 -8.49
CA TYR A 89 -0.52 -16.71 -7.65
C TYR A 89 -1.12 -18.10 -7.90
N ASP A 90 -1.53 -18.76 -6.83
CA ASP A 90 -2.19 -20.08 -6.85
C ASP A 90 -1.54 -21.09 -7.82
N GLY A 91 -0.25 -21.29 -7.67
CA GLY A 91 0.53 -22.23 -8.50
C GLY A 91 0.67 -21.85 -9.96
N LYS A 92 0.39 -20.59 -10.32
CA LYS A 92 0.56 -20.06 -11.66
C LYS A 92 1.54 -18.90 -11.68
N ILE A 93 2.35 -18.83 -12.74
CA ILE A 93 3.23 -17.70 -13.04
C ILE A 93 2.82 -17.05 -14.35
N MET A 94 2.83 -15.72 -14.37
CA MET A 94 2.54 -14.88 -15.52
C MET A 94 3.70 -13.91 -15.71
N SER A 95 4.24 -13.83 -16.92
CA SER A 95 5.40 -12.98 -17.24
C SER A 95 5.40 -12.64 -18.74
N PRO A 96 6.24 -11.69 -19.20
CA PRO A 96 6.40 -11.37 -20.62
C PRO A 96 6.73 -12.61 -21.46
N ILE A 97 7.42 -13.59 -20.89
CA ILE A 97 7.64 -14.89 -21.54
C ILE A 97 6.27 -15.50 -21.85
N LEU A 98 6.04 -15.89 -23.10
CA LEU A 98 4.76 -16.36 -23.61
C LEU A 98 3.60 -15.36 -23.47
N GLY A 99 3.90 -14.06 -23.53
CA GLY A 99 2.88 -13.00 -23.62
C GLY A 99 1.91 -12.96 -22.44
N TRP A 100 2.40 -13.10 -21.22
CA TRP A 100 1.60 -13.05 -20.00
C TRP A 100 0.56 -14.18 -19.85
N LYS A 101 0.71 -15.29 -20.58
CA LYS A 101 -0.13 -16.48 -20.38
C LYS A 101 0.13 -17.10 -19.01
N ARG A 102 -0.93 -17.58 -18.37
CA ARG A 102 -0.83 -18.35 -17.12
C ARG A 102 -0.14 -19.68 -17.37
N ARG A 103 0.93 -19.96 -16.66
CA ARG A 103 1.71 -21.20 -16.74
C ARG A 103 1.83 -21.82 -15.37
N ALA A 104 2.01 -23.15 -15.28
CA ALA A 104 2.30 -23.81 -14.02
C ALA A 104 3.57 -23.23 -13.40
N TYR A 105 3.50 -22.82 -12.14
CA TYR A 105 4.65 -22.43 -11.35
C TYR A 105 5.27 -23.67 -10.72
N LYS A 106 6.57 -23.86 -10.90
CA LYS A 106 7.29 -25.04 -10.41
C LYS A 106 8.12 -24.76 -9.16
N GLY A 107 8.02 -23.59 -8.57
CA GLY A 107 8.71 -23.25 -7.32
C GLY A 107 8.07 -23.94 -6.11
N ALA A 108 8.82 -23.97 -5.00
CA ALA A 108 8.39 -24.68 -3.79
C ALA A 108 7.15 -24.07 -3.12
N ASN A 109 6.98 -22.73 -3.19
CA ASN A 109 5.81 -22.06 -2.62
C ASN A 109 4.79 -21.76 -3.74
N PRO A 110 3.60 -22.36 -3.73
CA PRO A 110 2.59 -22.11 -4.77
C PRO A 110 1.86 -20.77 -4.64
N HIS A 111 2.15 -19.96 -3.62
CA HIS A 111 1.55 -18.63 -3.37
C HIS A 111 0.02 -18.67 -3.35
N ARG A 112 -0.57 -19.47 -2.43
CA ARG A 112 -2.03 -19.61 -2.31
C ARG A 112 -2.66 -18.63 -1.32
N SER A 113 -1.90 -18.24 -0.28
CA SER A 113 -2.35 -17.28 0.73
C SER A 113 -2.07 -15.83 0.36
N HIS A 114 -1.22 -15.59 -0.63
CA HIS A 114 -0.83 -14.27 -1.12
C HIS A 114 -0.48 -14.36 -2.59
N PHE A 115 -0.51 -13.26 -3.28
CA PHE A 115 0.06 -13.16 -4.63
C PHE A 115 1.36 -12.37 -4.60
N HIS A 116 2.34 -12.90 -5.30
CA HIS A 116 3.67 -12.33 -5.42
C HIS A 116 3.80 -11.52 -6.70
N ILE A 117 4.32 -10.31 -6.60
CA ILE A 117 4.58 -9.43 -7.74
C ILE A 117 6.04 -9.00 -7.70
N SER A 118 6.77 -9.28 -8.78
CA SER A 118 8.13 -8.77 -8.99
C SER A 118 8.15 -7.61 -9.96
N PHE A 119 9.07 -6.69 -9.72
CA PHE A 119 9.26 -5.49 -10.53
C PHE A 119 10.59 -5.52 -11.28
N THR A 120 10.65 -4.79 -12.38
CA THR A 120 11.87 -4.51 -13.11
C THR A 120 12.59 -3.30 -12.50
N THR A 121 13.82 -3.04 -12.92
CA THR A 121 14.58 -1.84 -12.53
C THR A 121 13.91 -0.53 -12.96
N LEU A 122 13.01 -0.55 -13.95
CA LEU A 122 12.21 0.61 -14.33
C LEU A 122 11.31 1.08 -13.18
N GLY A 123 10.85 0.15 -12.33
CA GLY A 123 10.04 0.45 -11.16
C GLY A 123 10.80 1.09 -9.99
N ASP A 124 12.14 1.19 -10.02
CA ASP A 124 12.92 1.71 -8.90
C ASP A 124 12.62 3.17 -8.58
N LYS A 125 12.33 3.97 -9.60
CA LYS A 125 12.05 5.41 -9.52
C LYS A 125 10.68 5.78 -10.07
N ASP A 126 10.04 4.90 -10.82
CA ASP A 126 8.73 5.14 -11.42
C ASP A 126 7.62 4.63 -10.50
N GLY A 127 7.10 5.54 -9.67
CA GLY A 127 5.93 5.38 -8.81
C GLY A 127 4.65 5.93 -9.44
N SER A 128 4.57 6.03 -10.76
CA SER A 128 3.34 6.45 -11.42
C SER A 128 2.20 5.44 -11.21
N PHE A 129 0.97 5.92 -11.30
CA PHE A 129 -0.24 5.14 -11.07
C PHE A 129 -0.34 3.94 -12.04
N PHE A 130 -0.78 2.77 -11.54
CA PHE A 130 -1.08 1.61 -12.39
C PHE A 130 -2.52 1.69 -12.90
N ASN A 131 -2.71 1.59 -14.20
CA ASN A 131 -4.06 1.53 -14.79
C ASN A 131 -4.62 0.11 -14.64
N LEU A 132 -5.27 -0.17 -13.51
CA LEU A 132 -5.84 -1.48 -13.19
C LEU A 132 -7.28 -1.65 -13.69
N GLU A 133 -7.96 -0.57 -14.10
CA GLU A 133 -9.38 -0.60 -14.45
C GLU A 133 -9.68 -0.76 -15.94
N GLY A 134 -8.66 -0.80 -16.83
CA GLY A 134 -8.87 -0.84 -18.28
C GLY A 134 -9.25 0.53 -18.86
N ASP A 135 -9.49 0.60 -20.17
CA ASP A 135 -9.45 1.81 -20.99
C ASP A 135 -10.46 2.94 -20.69
N ASN A 136 -11.28 2.84 -19.61
CA ASN A 136 -12.40 3.76 -19.39
C ASN A 136 -12.41 4.52 -18.06
N ASN A 137 -11.34 4.50 -17.24
CA ASN A 137 -11.36 5.27 -16.01
C ASN A 137 -9.99 5.89 -15.69
N GLU A 138 -9.78 7.13 -16.13
CA GLU A 138 -8.80 8.00 -15.49
C GLU A 138 -9.36 8.35 -14.10
N ARG A 139 -8.85 7.73 -13.03
CA ARG A 139 -9.08 8.29 -11.70
C ARG A 139 -8.60 9.73 -11.69
N PRO A 140 -9.42 10.68 -11.21
CA PRO A 140 -8.99 12.07 -11.11
C PRO A 140 -7.70 12.10 -10.29
N LYS A 141 -6.65 12.71 -10.84
CA LYS A 141 -5.43 13.01 -10.10
C LYS A 141 -5.87 13.78 -8.86
N LYS A 142 -5.62 13.23 -7.66
CA LYS A 142 -5.79 13.99 -6.41
C LYS A 142 -4.95 15.26 -6.57
N ASP A 143 -5.63 16.38 -6.74
CA ASP A 143 -4.97 17.67 -6.89
C ASP A 143 -4.35 18.00 -5.53
N VAL A 144 -3.03 17.98 -5.45
CA VAL A 144 -2.25 18.27 -4.23
C VAL A 144 -2.45 19.73 -3.75
N ARG A 145 -3.32 20.49 -4.43
CA ARG A 145 -3.60 21.89 -4.15
C ARG A 145 -4.66 22.16 -3.10
N GLU A 146 -5.43 21.13 -2.67
CA GLU A 146 -6.51 21.36 -1.67
C GLU A 146 -6.07 21.16 -0.20
N LEU A 147 -4.82 20.88 0.09
CA LEU A 147 -4.31 20.80 1.47
C LEU A 147 -3.70 22.11 2.00
N GLY A 148 -4.02 23.23 1.38
CA GLY A 148 -3.35 24.51 1.66
C GLY A 148 -4.23 25.73 1.94
N GLN A 149 -5.51 25.59 2.36
CA GLN A 149 -6.29 26.77 2.76
C GLN A 149 -7.32 26.42 3.82
N ASP A 150 -6.90 26.40 5.07
CA ASP A 150 -7.72 26.78 6.23
C ASP A 150 -6.81 26.99 7.44
N ILE A 151 -6.05 28.09 7.38
CA ILE A 151 -5.49 28.71 8.58
C ILE A 151 -6.36 29.92 8.83
N PRO A 152 -7.18 29.97 9.88
CA PRO A 152 -7.86 31.20 10.27
C PRO A 152 -6.82 32.19 10.76
N SER A 153 -6.64 33.29 10.04
CA SER A 153 -5.88 34.46 10.46
C SER A 153 -6.58 35.11 11.65
N ASN A 154 -6.10 34.83 12.85
CA ASN A 154 -6.42 35.62 14.02
C ASN A 154 -5.48 36.82 14.06
N SER A 155 -5.96 37.97 13.61
CA SER A 155 -5.35 39.26 13.89
C SER A 155 -5.92 39.82 15.19
N PRO A 156 -5.09 40.34 16.12
CA PRO A 156 -5.56 40.97 17.34
C PRO A 156 -5.72 42.48 17.12
N SER A 157 -6.95 42.97 17.18
CA SER A 157 -7.25 44.37 17.47
C SER A 157 -8.67 44.44 18.03
N ASP A 158 -8.87 44.66 19.30
CA ASP A 158 -9.19 45.88 19.95
C ASP A 158 -9.50 45.69 21.44
N LEU A 159 -8.73 46.40 22.22
CA LEU A 159 -8.95 46.70 23.63
C LEU A 159 -10.14 47.69 23.75
N SER A 160 -11.17 47.37 24.51
CA SER A 160 -11.93 48.38 25.23
C SER A 160 -12.79 47.77 26.35
N SER A 161 -12.40 48.08 27.56
CA SER A 161 -13.16 48.50 28.75
C SER A 161 -14.58 47.97 28.96
N SER A 162 -14.83 47.23 30.04
CA SER A 162 -15.52 47.71 31.25
C SER A 162 -15.98 46.56 32.16
N ARG A 163 -15.38 46.55 33.34
CA ARG A 163 -15.95 46.63 34.70
C ARG A 163 -17.02 45.61 35.14
N LEU A 164 -16.68 45.20 36.39
CA LEU A 164 -17.53 44.72 37.49
C LEU A 164 -18.12 43.32 37.34
N GLY A 165 -17.78 42.41 38.22
CA GLY A 165 -17.76 42.38 39.64
C GLY A 165 -18.59 41.21 40.08
N ARG A 166 -18.04 40.35 40.89
CA ARG A 166 -18.55 39.81 42.14
C ARG A 166 -17.90 38.47 42.44
N ARG A 167 -17.43 38.50 43.62
CA ARG A 167 -16.91 37.43 44.48
C ARG A 167 -18.01 36.40 44.81
N CYS A 168 -17.58 35.29 45.24
CA CYS A 168 -17.83 34.52 46.46
C CYS A 168 -17.73 33.05 46.11
N ASP A 169 -16.86 32.36 46.65
CA ASP A 169 -16.60 31.73 47.94
C ASP A 169 -16.96 30.27 47.99
N CYS A 170 -15.94 29.53 48.43
CA CYS A 170 -15.97 28.44 49.41
C CYS A 170 -16.82 27.20 49.06
N GLU A 171 -16.42 26.02 49.29
CA GLU A 171 -15.73 25.26 50.35
C GLU A 171 -15.42 23.85 49.83
N ARG A 172 -14.25 23.33 50.04
CA ARG A 172 -13.86 22.28 50.98
C ARG A 172 -14.84 21.12 51.20
N SER A 173 -14.36 19.96 50.96
CA SER A 173 -14.24 18.83 51.90
C SER A 173 -13.87 17.59 51.11
N SER A 174 -12.70 17.01 51.23
CA SER A 174 -12.22 16.05 52.25
C SER A 174 -12.97 14.72 52.19
N SER A 175 -12.24 13.74 51.76
CA SER A 175 -11.64 12.64 52.49
C SER A 175 -12.28 11.25 52.34
N VAL A 176 -11.35 10.30 52.20
CA VAL A 176 -11.24 8.98 52.91
C VAL A 176 -11.96 7.84 52.23
N SER A 177 -11.25 6.88 51.72
CA SER A 177 -10.40 5.79 52.17
C SER A 177 -11.11 4.44 52.25
N LEU A 178 -10.47 3.42 51.69
CA LEU A 178 -10.39 2.02 52.10
C LEU A 178 -11.67 1.13 52.06
N ALA A 179 -11.67 0.19 51.16
CA ALA A 179 -11.52 -1.25 51.47
C ALA A 179 -11.14 -1.97 50.19
#